data_7e8208826afe31b256892e615cccac87
#
_entry.id   7e8208826afe31b256892e615cccac87
#
_cell.length_a   1.000
_cell.length_b   1.000
_cell.length_c   1.000
_cell.angle_alpha   90.00
_cell.angle_beta   90.00
_cell.angle_gamma   90.00
#
_symmetry.space_group_name_H-M   'P 1'
#
loop_
_entity.id
_entity.type
_entity.pdbx_description
1 polymer ?
#
loop_
_entity_poly.entity_id
_entity_poly.type
_entity_poly.pdbx_seq_one_letter_code
_entity_poly.pdbx_strand_id
1 'polypeptide(L)'
;RVLYPTAAKLGIGVVGYEDSQRKLYLDALAKPYGMILVTGPTGSGKTVSLYTGINILNTEDRNISTCEDPVEINVPGINQVNVNPKVGLTFAAAPRAFLRQDPDVIMVGEIRDLETADIAIKAAQTGHLVLSTLHTNDAPTTLQRLLNMGVAPFNIASSVILITAQRLGRRLCGQCKQPKDIPPEALLRAGFSEEDIDGSWQPYGPI
;
A
#
# COMPACT_ATOMS: atom_id res chain seq x y z
N ARG A 1 1.99 -13.47 -16.52
CA ARG A 1 0.95 -13.34 -15.47
C ARG A 1 -0.21 -12.56 -16.06
N VAL A 2 -1.42 -13.11 -16.05
CA VAL A 2 -2.61 -12.41 -16.53
C VAL A 2 -3.25 -11.75 -15.31
N LEU A 3 -3.26 -10.42 -15.29
CA LEU A 3 -3.99 -9.63 -14.30
C LEU A 3 -5.33 -9.24 -14.91
N TYR A 4 -6.40 -9.49 -14.19
CA TYR A 4 -7.72 -9.07 -14.63
C TYR A 4 -7.87 -7.55 -14.40
N PRO A 5 -8.32 -6.76 -15.39
CA PRO A 5 -8.57 -5.32 -15.23
C PRO A 5 -9.53 -4.98 -14.07
N THR A 6 -10.38 -5.94 -13.69
CA THR A 6 -11.28 -5.81 -12.55
C THR A 6 -10.55 -5.72 -11.20
N ALA A 7 -9.29 -6.18 -11.09
CA ALA A 7 -8.52 -6.06 -9.85
C ALA A 7 -8.24 -4.60 -9.46
N ALA A 8 -8.13 -3.70 -10.43
CA ALA A 8 -7.96 -2.26 -10.17
C ALA A 8 -9.28 -1.57 -9.76
N LYS A 9 -10.43 -2.16 -10.11
CA LYS A 9 -11.76 -1.63 -9.76
C LYS A 9 -12.31 -2.19 -8.45
N LEU A 10 -11.52 -3.01 -7.75
CA LEU A 10 -11.90 -3.55 -6.44
C LEU A 10 -11.96 -2.38 -5.45
N GLY A 11 -13.15 -2.12 -4.92
CA GLY A 11 -13.30 -1.12 -3.86
C GLY A 11 -12.54 -1.52 -2.60
N ILE A 12 -12.25 -0.57 -1.73
CA ILE A 12 -11.46 -0.76 -0.50
C ILE A 12 -11.99 -1.90 0.39
N GLY A 13 -13.27 -2.22 0.33
CA GLY A 13 -13.87 -3.34 1.08
C GLY A 13 -13.36 -4.73 0.65
N VAL A 14 -12.74 -4.86 -0.53
CA VAL A 14 -12.22 -6.14 -1.03
C VAL A 14 -10.75 -6.35 -0.63
N VAL A 15 -10.04 -5.28 -0.28
CA VAL A 15 -8.63 -5.35 0.14
C VAL A 15 -8.47 -6.10 1.47
N GLY A 16 -9.55 -6.19 2.26
CA GLY A 16 -9.57 -6.96 3.51
C GLY A 16 -9.11 -6.17 4.74
N TYR A 17 -9.09 -4.85 4.65
CA TYR A 17 -8.86 -4.01 5.82
C TYR A 17 -10.02 -4.14 6.82
N GLU A 18 -9.70 -4.19 8.09
CA GLU A 18 -10.67 -3.98 9.17
C GLU A 18 -11.18 -2.53 9.16
N ASP A 19 -12.33 -2.25 9.77
CA ASP A 19 -12.95 -0.93 9.71
C ASP A 19 -12.06 0.18 10.25
N SER A 20 -11.30 -0.07 11.30
CA SER A 20 -10.33 0.86 11.87
C SER A 20 -9.17 1.14 10.91
N GLN A 21 -8.61 0.09 10.29
CA GLN A 21 -7.52 0.19 9.33
C GLN A 21 -7.98 0.89 8.05
N ARG A 22 -9.18 0.53 7.57
CA ARG A 22 -9.81 1.17 6.42
C ARG A 22 -9.99 2.67 6.65
N LYS A 23 -10.45 3.06 7.84
CA LYS A 23 -10.59 4.46 8.20
C LYS A 23 -9.25 5.20 8.16
N LEU A 24 -8.20 4.65 8.78
CA LEU A 24 -6.86 5.25 8.76
C LEU A 24 -6.32 5.41 7.34
N TYR A 25 -6.55 4.43 6.45
CA TYR A 25 -6.12 4.50 5.07
C TYR A 25 -6.87 5.60 4.30
N LEU A 26 -8.20 5.68 4.46
CA LEU A 26 -9.02 6.71 3.82
C LEU A 26 -8.69 8.11 4.35
N ASP A 27 -8.48 8.25 5.65
CA ASP A 27 -8.08 9.52 6.27
C ASP A 27 -6.70 9.99 5.76
N ALA A 28 -5.79 9.06 5.49
CA ALA A 28 -4.49 9.37 4.89
C ALA A 28 -4.62 9.77 3.42
N LEU A 29 -5.46 9.08 2.63
CA LEU A 29 -5.74 9.44 1.24
C LEU A 29 -6.42 10.80 1.08
N ALA A 30 -7.19 11.23 2.07
CA ALA A 30 -7.85 12.54 2.07
C ALA A 30 -6.90 13.71 2.36
N LYS A 31 -5.66 13.45 2.77
CA LYS A 31 -4.67 14.51 3.01
C LYS A 31 -4.18 15.11 1.70
N PRO A 32 -3.94 16.43 1.66
CA PRO A 32 -3.47 17.09 0.44
C PRO A 32 -2.02 16.75 0.08
N TYR A 33 -1.21 16.35 1.05
CA TYR A 33 0.20 16.00 0.85
C TYR A 33 0.69 15.03 1.93
N GLY A 34 1.84 14.44 1.69
CA GLY A 34 2.49 13.44 2.54
C GLY A 34 2.76 12.15 1.80
N MET A 35 3.35 11.18 2.49
CA MET A 35 3.72 9.89 1.91
C MET A 35 3.00 8.74 2.56
N ILE A 36 2.34 7.92 1.75
CA ILE A 36 1.72 6.66 2.15
C ILE A 36 2.58 5.51 1.62
N LEU A 37 3.02 4.63 2.52
CA LEU A 37 3.83 3.46 2.17
C LEU A 37 3.04 2.17 2.38
N VAL A 38 2.99 1.35 1.34
CA VAL A 38 2.39 0.02 1.38
C VAL A 38 3.51 -1.01 1.35
N THR A 39 3.64 -1.80 2.40
CA THR A 39 4.74 -2.73 2.59
C THR A 39 4.28 -4.18 2.73
N GLY A 40 5.20 -5.09 2.61
CA GLY A 40 4.93 -6.53 2.67
C GLY A 40 5.78 -7.31 1.66
N PRO A 41 5.83 -8.64 1.76
CA PRO A 41 6.58 -9.48 0.82
C PRO A 41 6.00 -9.43 -0.60
N THR A 42 6.74 -10.00 -1.54
CA THR A 42 6.23 -10.20 -2.91
C THR A 42 4.95 -11.05 -2.86
N GLY A 43 3.94 -10.61 -3.63
CA GLY A 43 2.64 -11.30 -3.68
C GLY A 43 1.70 -10.98 -2.51
N SER A 44 2.02 -10.04 -1.63
CA SER A 44 1.13 -9.63 -0.52
C SER A 44 -0.02 -8.69 -0.94
N GLY A 45 -0.12 -8.34 -2.22
CA GLY A 45 -1.21 -7.50 -2.74
C GLY A 45 -0.94 -5.99 -2.69
N LYS A 46 0.31 -5.56 -2.49
CA LYS A 46 0.67 -4.13 -2.44
C LYS A 46 0.15 -3.32 -3.62
N THR A 47 0.36 -3.84 -4.83
CA THR A 47 -0.11 -3.22 -6.08
C THR A 47 -1.62 -3.00 -6.05
N VAL A 48 -2.39 -3.99 -5.58
CA VAL A 48 -3.86 -3.86 -5.48
C VAL A 48 -4.25 -2.76 -4.51
N SER A 49 -3.59 -2.66 -3.36
CA SER A 49 -3.86 -1.60 -2.38
C SER A 49 -3.50 -0.22 -2.93
N LEU A 50 -2.37 -0.06 -3.64
CA LEU A 50 -2.01 1.19 -4.31
C LEU A 50 -3.03 1.58 -5.37
N TYR A 51 -3.39 0.67 -6.28
CA TYR A 51 -4.39 0.96 -7.31
C TYR A 51 -5.78 1.26 -6.72
N THR A 52 -6.14 0.61 -5.60
CA THR A 52 -7.38 0.96 -4.88
C THR A 52 -7.32 2.41 -4.38
N GLY A 53 -6.20 2.82 -3.80
CA GLY A 53 -5.99 4.21 -3.38
C GLY A 53 -6.03 5.19 -4.56
N ILE A 54 -5.33 4.88 -5.63
CA ILE A 54 -5.31 5.68 -6.87
C ILE A 54 -6.74 5.83 -7.45
N ASN A 55 -7.51 4.75 -7.51
CA ASN A 55 -8.89 4.82 -8.02
C ASN A 55 -9.82 5.68 -7.16
N ILE A 56 -9.62 5.70 -5.84
CA ILE A 56 -10.37 6.59 -4.93
C ILE A 56 -10.01 8.06 -5.19
N LEU A 57 -8.73 8.32 -5.50
CA LEU A 57 -8.22 9.67 -5.76
C LEU A 57 -8.47 10.16 -7.18
N ASN A 58 -8.76 9.27 -8.12
CA ASN A 58 -8.89 9.57 -9.55
C ASN A 58 -10.23 10.24 -9.85
N THR A 59 -10.26 11.54 -9.66
CA THR A 59 -11.36 12.45 -9.99
C THR A 59 -10.93 13.39 -11.12
N GLU A 60 -11.86 14.01 -11.81
CA GLU A 60 -11.59 14.86 -13.00
C GLU A 60 -10.75 16.10 -12.67
N ASP A 61 -10.74 16.53 -11.41
CA ASP A 61 -10.02 17.70 -10.90
C ASP A 61 -8.61 17.38 -10.39
N ARG A 62 -8.15 16.09 -10.46
CA ARG A 62 -6.84 15.68 -9.95
C ARG A 62 -5.91 15.19 -11.05
N ASN A 63 -4.69 15.74 -11.06
CA ASN A 63 -3.60 15.27 -11.89
C ASN A 63 -2.80 14.19 -11.18
N ILE A 64 -2.95 12.94 -11.62
CA ILE A 64 -2.28 11.77 -11.03
C ILE A 64 -1.23 11.24 -12.01
N SER A 65 0.02 11.10 -11.55
CA SER A 65 1.12 10.54 -12.33
C SER A 65 1.75 9.35 -11.62
N THR A 66 2.01 8.28 -12.35
CA THR A 66 2.63 7.06 -11.81
C THR A 66 3.89 6.68 -12.58
N CYS A 67 4.88 6.11 -11.88
CA CYS A 67 6.01 5.43 -12.50
C CYS A 67 6.13 4.00 -11.97
N GLU A 68 6.19 3.03 -12.87
CA GLU A 68 6.02 1.61 -12.56
C GLU A 68 6.97 0.73 -13.39
N ASP A 69 7.24 -0.50 -12.92
CA ASP A 69 8.14 -1.44 -13.58
C ASP A 69 7.56 -2.88 -13.59
N PRO A 70 6.74 -3.21 -14.58
CA PRO A 70 6.00 -2.34 -15.51
C PRO A 70 4.66 -1.86 -14.94
N VAL A 71 3.94 -1.03 -15.71
CA VAL A 71 2.51 -0.77 -15.50
C VAL A 71 1.75 -2.08 -15.61
N GLU A 72 1.15 -2.54 -14.51
CA GLU A 72 0.43 -3.82 -14.48
C GLU A 72 -1.00 -3.69 -15.01
N ILE A 73 -1.66 -2.57 -14.74
CA ILE A 73 -3.06 -2.33 -15.11
C ILE A 73 -3.20 -0.89 -15.61
N ASN A 74 -3.73 -0.73 -16.82
CA ASN A 74 -4.03 0.60 -17.34
C ASN A 74 -5.29 1.17 -16.66
N VAL A 75 -5.17 2.36 -16.09
CA VAL A 75 -6.26 3.09 -15.44
C VAL A 75 -6.55 4.36 -16.25
N PRO A 76 -7.77 4.52 -16.77
CA PRO A 76 -8.16 5.75 -17.46
C PRO A 76 -8.08 6.96 -16.53
N GLY A 77 -7.70 8.12 -17.07
CA GLY A 77 -7.67 9.38 -16.33
C GLY A 77 -6.37 9.66 -15.55
N ILE A 78 -5.38 8.77 -15.60
CA ILE A 78 -4.07 8.98 -14.96
C ILE A 78 -2.92 8.84 -15.96
N ASN A 79 -1.80 9.49 -15.65
CA ASN A 79 -0.58 9.45 -16.44
C ASN A 79 0.33 8.33 -15.94
N GLN A 80 0.38 7.20 -16.63
CA GLN A 80 1.18 6.03 -16.22
C GLN A 80 2.44 5.91 -17.07
N VAL A 81 3.60 5.87 -16.43
CA VAL A 81 4.91 5.77 -17.07
C VAL A 81 5.59 4.47 -16.69
N ASN A 82 5.96 3.67 -17.69
CA ASN A 82 6.86 2.55 -17.50
C ASN A 82 8.30 3.06 -17.36
N VAL A 83 8.98 2.71 -16.27
CA VAL A 83 10.41 3.00 -16.15
C VAL A 83 11.21 2.19 -17.18
N ASN A 84 12.27 2.79 -17.68
CA ASN A 84 13.22 2.15 -18.59
C ASN A 84 14.64 2.61 -18.26
N PRO A 85 15.32 1.92 -17.32
CA PRO A 85 16.68 2.32 -16.90
C PRO A 85 17.70 2.36 -18.04
N LYS A 86 17.50 1.58 -19.11
CA LYS A 86 18.41 1.56 -20.26
C LYS A 86 18.50 2.90 -20.99
N VAL A 87 17.46 3.69 -20.93
CA VAL A 87 17.40 5.05 -21.53
C VAL A 87 17.39 6.16 -20.48
N GLY A 88 17.72 5.83 -19.22
CA GLY A 88 17.79 6.80 -18.13
C GLY A 88 16.44 7.17 -17.50
N LEU A 89 15.33 6.56 -17.91
CA LEU A 89 14.01 6.75 -17.30
C LEU A 89 13.86 5.86 -16.07
N THR A 90 14.37 6.31 -14.94
CA THR A 90 14.41 5.56 -13.66
C THR A 90 13.25 5.96 -12.74
N PHE A 91 13.09 5.23 -11.61
CA PHE A 91 12.18 5.60 -10.51
C PHE A 91 12.52 6.94 -9.85
N ALA A 92 13.73 7.47 -10.06
CA ALA A 92 14.10 8.81 -9.62
C ALA A 92 13.85 9.86 -10.71
N ALA A 93 14.17 9.55 -11.98
CA ALA A 93 14.04 10.50 -13.10
C ALA A 93 12.58 10.84 -13.41
N ALA A 94 11.68 9.83 -13.42
CA ALA A 94 10.28 10.04 -13.76
C ALA A 94 9.55 10.97 -12.76
N PRO A 95 9.58 10.75 -11.44
CA PRO A 95 8.96 11.65 -10.47
C PRO A 95 9.55 13.06 -10.50
N ARG A 96 10.86 13.20 -10.75
CA ARG A 96 11.50 14.51 -10.92
C ARG A 96 10.91 15.30 -12.11
N ALA A 97 10.53 14.60 -13.18
CA ALA A 97 9.84 15.20 -14.31
C ALA A 97 8.39 15.54 -13.97
N PHE A 98 7.68 14.66 -13.22
CA PHE A 98 6.30 14.90 -12.79
C PHE A 98 6.15 16.18 -11.98
N LEU A 99 7.09 16.50 -11.09
CA LEU A 99 7.07 17.73 -10.28
C LEU A 99 7.02 19.04 -11.09
N ARG A 100 7.26 18.97 -12.42
CA ARG A 100 7.13 20.10 -13.34
C ARG A 100 5.82 20.09 -14.14
N GLN A 101 4.96 19.12 -13.87
CA GLN A 101 3.69 18.92 -14.57
C GLN A 101 2.48 19.16 -13.66
N ASP A 102 2.72 19.81 -12.51
CA ASP A 102 1.72 20.17 -11.53
C ASP A 102 0.84 18.97 -11.08
N PRO A 103 1.44 17.87 -10.58
CA PRO A 103 0.68 16.71 -10.14
C PRO A 103 0.12 16.95 -8.74
N ASP A 104 -1.10 16.49 -8.48
CA ASP A 104 -1.65 16.40 -7.13
C ASP A 104 -1.18 15.13 -6.41
N VAL A 105 -1.09 14.03 -7.16
CA VAL A 105 -0.75 12.71 -6.65
C VAL A 105 0.35 12.08 -7.51
N ILE A 106 1.36 11.57 -6.83
CA ILE A 106 2.46 10.82 -7.47
C ILE A 106 2.51 9.41 -6.90
N MET A 107 2.44 8.40 -7.75
CA MET A 107 2.72 7.01 -7.34
C MET A 107 4.09 6.59 -7.86
N VAL A 108 4.96 6.20 -6.94
CA VAL A 108 6.24 5.57 -7.24
C VAL A 108 6.11 4.08 -6.94
N GLY A 109 6.18 3.24 -7.95
CA GLY A 109 5.91 1.81 -7.83
C GLY A 109 6.67 1.15 -6.68
N GLU A 110 7.94 1.51 -6.51
CA GLU A 110 8.73 1.10 -5.35
C GLU A 110 9.92 2.05 -5.07
N ILE A 111 10.34 2.09 -3.81
CA ILE A 111 11.56 2.77 -3.36
C ILE A 111 12.63 1.72 -3.06
N ARG A 112 13.72 1.72 -3.86
CA ARG A 112 14.84 0.78 -3.73
C ARG A 112 16.12 1.42 -3.21
N ASP A 113 16.28 2.72 -3.43
CA ASP A 113 17.51 3.47 -3.18
C ASP A 113 17.23 4.87 -2.60
N LEU A 114 18.31 5.51 -2.13
CA LEU A 114 18.25 6.84 -1.53
C LEU A 114 17.77 7.91 -2.52
N GLU A 115 18.17 7.84 -3.78
CA GLU A 115 17.80 8.84 -4.77
C GLU A 115 16.28 8.87 -4.99
N THR A 116 15.68 7.70 -5.15
CA THR A 116 14.22 7.54 -5.27
C THR A 116 13.50 7.98 -3.99
N ALA A 117 14.03 7.60 -2.81
CA ALA A 117 13.48 8.00 -1.52
C ALA A 117 13.48 9.52 -1.34
N ASP A 118 14.59 10.19 -1.64
CA ASP A 118 14.75 11.65 -1.51
C ASP A 118 13.78 12.42 -2.39
N ILE A 119 13.56 11.97 -3.63
CA ILE A 119 12.63 12.63 -4.55
C ILE A 119 11.18 12.44 -4.06
N ALA A 120 10.81 11.24 -3.65
CA ALA A 120 9.50 10.94 -3.11
C ALA A 120 9.21 11.75 -1.84
N ILE A 121 10.18 11.85 -0.93
CA ILE A 121 10.09 12.65 0.30
C ILE A 121 9.94 14.15 -0.02
N LYS A 122 10.79 14.69 -0.92
CA LYS A 122 10.70 16.10 -1.34
C LYS A 122 9.33 16.40 -1.95
N ALA A 123 8.81 15.53 -2.80
CA ALA A 123 7.47 15.67 -3.34
C ALA A 123 6.41 15.73 -2.20
N ALA A 124 6.48 14.80 -1.25
CA ALA A 124 5.57 14.77 -0.11
C ALA A 124 5.67 16.00 0.80
N GLN A 125 6.86 16.63 0.91
CA GLN A 125 7.07 17.84 1.70
C GLN A 125 6.65 19.13 0.95
N THR A 126 6.54 19.06 -0.37
CA THR A 126 6.25 20.24 -1.23
C THR A 126 4.83 20.27 -1.77
N GLY A 127 3.89 19.59 -1.11
CA GLY A 127 2.46 19.73 -1.39
C GLY A 127 1.83 18.59 -2.18
N HIS A 128 2.56 17.48 -2.44
CA HIS A 128 2.05 16.37 -3.23
C HIS A 128 1.71 15.16 -2.34
N LEU A 129 0.65 14.45 -2.64
CA LEU A 129 0.36 13.15 -2.03
C LEU A 129 1.15 12.06 -2.77
N VAL A 130 2.05 11.39 -2.06
CA VAL A 130 2.92 10.36 -2.63
C VAL A 130 2.51 8.98 -2.12
N LEU A 131 2.29 8.05 -3.04
CA LEU A 131 2.05 6.64 -2.74
C LEU A 131 3.23 5.80 -3.23
N SER A 132 3.73 4.88 -2.40
CA SER A 132 4.81 4.00 -2.83
C SER A 132 4.83 2.67 -2.08
N THR A 133 5.72 1.76 -2.50
CA THR A 133 5.96 0.50 -1.81
C THR A 133 7.40 0.37 -1.32
N LEU A 134 7.55 -0.41 -0.25
CA LEU A 134 8.82 -0.97 0.16
C LEU A 134 8.67 -2.47 0.43
N HIS A 135 9.78 -3.20 0.28
CA HIS A 135 9.84 -4.63 0.61
C HIS A 135 10.34 -4.82 2.04
N THR A 136 9.46 -4.59 3.00
CA THR A 136 9.70 -4.83 4.43
C THR A 136 8.58 -5.67 5.02
N ASN A 137 8.83 -6.29 6.17
CA ASN A 137 7.89 -7.23 6.76
C ASN A 137 6.83 -6.57 7.65
N ASP A 138 7.10 -5.40 8.17
CA ASP A 138 6.23 -4.67 9.10
C ASP A 138 6.47 -3.15 8.99
N ALA A 139 5.61 -2.36 9.62
CA ALA A 139 5.70 -0.91 9.56
C ALA A 139 6.93 -0.35 10.30
N PRO A 140 7.32 -0.83 11.50
CA PRO A 140 8.55 -0.38 12.15
C PRO A 140 9.81 -0.65 11.33
N THR A 141 9.95 -1.86 10.75
CA THR A 141 11.08 -2.21 9.89
C THR A 141 11.16 -1.32 8.64
N THR A 142 10.03 -0.78 8.18
CA THR A 142 10.00 0.16 7.06
C THR A 142 10.73 1.46 7.39
N LEU A 143 10.53 1.99 8.59
CA LEU A 143 11.26 3.18 9.07
C LEU A 143 12.76 2.91 9.13
N GLN A 144 13.14 1.77 9.71
CA GLN A 144 14.55 1.35 9.79
C GLN A 144 15.15 1.18 8.38
N ARG A 145 14.38 0.68 7.41
CA ARG A 145 14.85 0.52 6.03
C ARG A 145 15.13 1.87 5.37
N LEU A 146 14.27 2.87 5.57
CA LEU A 146 14.51 4.24 5.08
C LEU A 146 15.77 4.85 5.73
N LEU A 147 15.95 4.69 7.04
CA LEU A 147 17.17 5.12 7.75
C LEU A 147 18.41 4.45 7.17
N ASN A 148 18.37 3.14 6.94
CA ASN A 148 19.49 2.38 6.39
C ASN A 148 19.80 2.75 4.93
N MET A 149 18.84 3.28 4.19
CA MET A 149 19.08 3.86 2.86
C MET A 149 19.79 5.24 2.94
N GLY A 150 19.87 5.86 4.12
CA GLY A 150 20.49 7.16 4.34
C GLY A 150 19.50 8.32 4.44
N VAL A 151 18.19 8.05 4.51
CA VAL A 151 17.19 9.09 4.71
C VAL A 151 17.29 9.66 6.12
N ALA A 152 17.37 10.97 6.25
CA ALA A 152 17.44 11.62 7.55
C ALA A 152 16.14 11.45 8.35
N PRO A 153 16.20 11.18 9.68
CA PRO A 153 15.03 10.90 10.51
C PRO A 153 13.95 12.01 10.43
N PHE A 154 14.34 13.27 10.42
CA PHE A 154 13.41 14.39 10.36
C PHE A 154 12.64 14.45 9.01
N ASN A 155 13.25 14.00 7.92
CA ASN A 155 12.61 13.89 6.61
C ASN A 155 11.55 12.80 6.62
N ILE A 156 11.81 11.67 7.26
CA ILE A 156 10.82 10.60 7.43
C ILE A 156 9.64 11.11 8.26
N ALA A 157 9.92 11.71 9.42
CA ALA A 157 8.90 12.20 10.34
C ALA A 157 8.00 13.29 9.75
N SER A 158 8.54 14.15 8.88
CA SER A 158 7.81 15.25 8.25
C SER A 158 7.06 14.86 6.98
N SER A 159 7.36 13.70 6.37
CA SER A 159 6.76 13.29 5.10
C SER A 159 5.84 12.08 5.23
N VAL A 160 6.22 11.07 6.01
CA VAL A 160 5.47 9.79 6.07
C VAL A 160 4.24 9.96 6.97
N ILE A 161 3.06 9.79 6.41
CA ILE A 161 1.77 9.96 7.11
C ILE A 161 1.09 8.63 7.42
N LEU A 162 1.42 7.57 6.67
CA LEU A 162 0.90 6.23 6.91
C LEU A 162 1.86 5.17 6.38
N ILE A 163 2.02 4.10 7.14
CA ILE A 163 2.66 2.86 6.68
C ILE A 163 1.68 1.71 6.91
N THR A 164 1.35 0.99 5.84
CA THR A 164 0.58 -0.25 5.92
C THR A 164 1.49 -1.43 5.66
N ALA A 165 1.42 -2.45 6.50
CA ALA A 165 2.12 -3.71 6.27
C ALA A 165 1.08 -4.82 6.07
N GLN A 166 1.17 -5.53 4.94
CA GLN A 166 0.13 -6.49 4.56
C GLN A 166 0.66 -7.88 4.20
N ARG A 167 -0.18 -8.85 4.47
CA ARG A 167 -0.01 -10.27 4.10
C ARG A 167 -1.33 -10.76 3.51
N LEU A 168 -1.25 -11.71 2.59
CA LEU A 168 -2.44 -12.42 2.14
C LEU A 168 -2.68 -13.65 3.02
N GLY A 169 -3.86 -13.72 3.60
CA GLY A 169 -4.38 -14.91 4.25
C GLY A 169 -5.41 -15.61 3.35
N ARG A 170 -5.60 -16.91 3.56
CA ARG A 170 -6.69 -17.64 2.89
C ARG A 170 -8.00 -17.33 3.59
N ARG A 171 -8.99 -16.87 2.83
CA ARG A 171 -10.37 -16.75 3.35
C ARG A 171 -11.07 -18.10 3.23
N LEU A 172 -11.81 -18.42 4.25
CA LEU A 172 -12.74 -19.55 4.19
C LEU A 172 -13.86 -19.26 3.19
N CYS A 173 -14.23 -20.26 2.41
CA CYS A 173 -15.36 -20.16 1.50
C CYS A 173 -16.66 -19.92 2.29
N GLY A 174 -17.41 -18.88 1.95
CA GLY A 174 -18.66 -18.55 2.63
C GLY A 174 -19.75 -19.64 2.51
N GLN A 175 -19.66 -20.46 1.45
CA GLN A 175 -20.65 -21.51 1.17
C GLN A 175 -20.33 -22.85 1.85
N CYS A 176 -19.03 -23.17 2.03
CA CYS A 176 -18.62 -24.47 2.52
C CYS A 176 -17.84 -24.44 3.85
N LYS A 177 -17.63 -23.25 4.46
CA LYS A 177 -17.05 -23.19 5.80
C LYS A 177 -17.99 -23.83 6.83
N GLN A 178 -17.42 -24.59 7.75
CA GLN A 178 -18.16 -25.23 8.82
C GLN A 178 -17.70 -24.74 10.19
N PRO A 179 -18.60 -24.63 11.19
CA PRO A 179 -18.19 -24.41 12.57
C PRO A 179 -17.20 -25.49 13.00
N LYS A 180 -16.16 -25.09 13.71
CA LYS A 180 -15.18 -25.99 14.32
C LYS A 180 -15.25 -25.84 15.82
N ASP A 181 -15.30 -26.96 16.51
CA ASP A 181 -15.08 -27.00 17.94
C ASP A 181 -13.57 -27.06 18.19
N ILE A 182 -13.01 -25.94 18.67
CA ILE A 182 -11.58 -25.81 18.93
C ILE A 182 -11.40 -25.65 20.43
N PRO A 183 -10.65 -26.55 21.09
CA PRO A 183 -10.40 -26.44 22.52
C PRO A 183 -9.77 -25.09 22.90
N PRO A 184 -10.17 -24.46 24.03
CA PRO A 184 -9.59 -23.19 24.50
C PRO A 184 -8.06 -23.19 24.54
N GLU A 185 -7.46 -24.31 24.96
CA GLU A 185 -6.00 -24.45 24.99
C GLU A 185 -5.33 -24.31 23.62
N ALA A 186 -6.01 -24.75 22.54
CA ALA A 186 -5.51 -24.62 21.18
C ALA A 186 -5.61 -23.16 20.68
N LEU A 187 -6.66 -22.45 21.09
CA LEU A 187 -6.83 -21.03 20.80
C LEU A 187 -5.76 -20.17 21.53
N LEU A 188 -5.51 -20.45 22.81
CA LEU A 188 -4.45 -19.80 23.58
C LEU A 188 -3.07 -20.01 22.94
N ARG A 189 -2.77 -21.24 22.48
CA ARG A 189 -1.52 -21.54 21.74
C ARG A 189 -1.44 -20.82 20.41
N ALA A 190 -2.58 -20.51 19.80
CA ALA A 190 -2.65 -19.72 18.56
C ALA A 190 -2.50 -18.22 18.78
N GLY A 191 -2.42 -17.77 20.04
CA GLY A 191 -2.18 -16.37 20.39
C GLY A 191 -3.42 -15.58 20.83
N PHE A 192 -4.57 -16.24 20.98
CA PHE A 192 -5.74 -15.62 21.59
C PHE A 192 -5.53 -15.47 23.10
N SER A 193 -6.04 -14.39 23.69
CA SER A 193 -6.09 -14.24 25.15
C SER A 193 -7.31 -14.94 25.75
N GLU A 194 -7.33 -15.13 27.07
CA GLU A 194 -8.49 -15.66 27.77
C GLU A 194 -9.74 -14.77 27.57
N GLU A 195 -9.54 -13.46 27.46
CA GLU A 195 -10.61 -12.48 27.22
C GLU A 195 -11.22 -12.62 25.82
N ASP A 196 -10.45 -13.10 24.84
CA ASP A 196 -10.92 -13.36 23.47
C ASP A 196 -11.78 -14.64 23.39
N ILE A 197 -11.72 -15.52 24.42
CA ILE A 197 -12.41 -16.83 24.44
C ILE A 197 -13.68 -16.74 25.30
N ASP A 198 -14.47 -15.70 25.09
CA ASP A 198 -15.69 -15.41 25.84
C ASP A 198 -16.95 -16.08 25.31
N GLY A 199 -16.83 -16.84 24.21
CA GLY A 199 -17.97 -17.49 23.55
C GLY A 199 -18.81 -16.56 22.66
N SER A 200 -18.42 -15.31 22.50
CA SER A 200 -19.12 -14.32 21.64
C SER A 200 -18.97 -14.60 20.14
N TRP A 201 -18.03 -15.45 19.75
CA TRP A 201 -17.75 -15.81 18.38
C TRP A 201 -17.55 -17.32 18.18
N GLN A 202 -17.72 -17.76 16.94
CA GLN A 202 -17.61 -19.18 16.54
C GLN A 202 -16.44 -19.36 15.56
N PRO A 203 -15.47 -20.22 15.88
CA PRO A 203 -14.43 -20.60 14.92
C PRO A 203 -15.01 -21.37 13.74
N TYR A 204 -14.49 -21.10 12.54
CA TYR A 204 -14.85 -21.85 11.33
C TYR A 204 -13.60 -22.47 10.72
N GLY A 205 -13.78 -23.59 10.01
CA GLY A 205 -12.74 -24.24 9.22
C GLY A 205 -13.26 -24.68 7.86
N PRO A 206 -12.35 -25.14 6.97
CA PRO A 206 -12.75 -25.77 5.73
C PRO A 206 -13.44 -27.12 6.02
N ILE A 207 -14.21 -27.60 5.05
CA ILE A 207 -14.70 -28.99 5.03
C ILE A 207 -13.52 -29.93 4.99
#